data_714346caeb69819351e8490b6295631c
#
_entry.id   714346caeb69819351e8490b6295631c
#
_cell.length_a   1.000
_cell.length_b   1.000
_cell.length_c   1.000
_cell.angle_alpha   90.00
_cell.angle_beta   90.00
_cell.angle_gamma   90.00
#
_symmetry.space_group_name_H-M   'P 1'
#
loop_
_entity.id
_entity.type
_entity.pdbx_description
1 polymer ?
#
loop_
_entity_poly.entity_id
_entity_poly.type
_entity_poly.pdbx_seq_one_letter_code
_entity_poly.pdbx_strand_id
1 'polypeptide(L)'
;MKKNFSLLVLIVVVLGFSACGWAQLGMFSKEQRIELTREWKGDRFPDGRPKVPDELLNRMKTVDAEEAWGVLIGAGYPFQFEGGWKVINAGPRLAARVVTAVFMPVRPDVNAVLNEHGKAEGRIGAQNSWVIDTLKPGDILVVDLFGKIKDGTFIGDNLGTSMYAKSHTGLIVDGSVRDESGIREIEGFQVYARGVDPSALRNVMLMGINVPIRIGQATVMPGDVAVTDPEGITFIPPQMCEEVADKAELTHLVDEWGHMMLRQQKYAPGEIDGRWTHQMIEEFNQWAASKGSKQRMKEH
;
A
#
# COMPACT_ATOMS: atom_id res chain seq x y z
N MET A 1 0.22 -83.63 -5.86
CA MET A 1 -0.38 -82.43 -6.41
C MET A 1 -0.19 -81.29 -5.40
N LYS A 2 0.84 -80.49 -5.55
CA LYS A 2 1.10 -79.29 -4.69
C LYS A 2 0.82 -78.05 -5.50
N LYS A 3 -0.20 -77.30 -5.11
CA LYS A 3 -0.50 -76.00 -5.70
C LYS A 3 0.42 -74.93 -5.07
N ASN A 4 1.27 -74.32 -5.89
CA ASN A 4 2.08 -73.18 -5.53
C ASN A 4 1.21 -71.93 -5.61
N PHE A 5 1.01 -71.25 -4.48
CA PHE A 5 0.35 -69.95 -4.40
C PHE A 5 1.46 -68.86 -4.48
N SER A 6 1.60 -68.23 -5.63
CA SER A 6 2.50 -67.09 -5.79
C SER A 6 1.84 -65.84 -5.25
N LEU A 7 2.38 -65.33 -4.15
CA LEU A 7 1.97 -64.06 -3.54
C LEU A 7 2.64 -62.95 -4.30
N LEU A 8 1.89 -62.25 -5.14
CA LEU A 8 2.34 -61.05 -5.83
C LEU A 8 2.28 -59.86 -4.86
N VAL A 9 3.45 -59.45 -4.34
CA VAL A 9 3.54 -58.23 -3.51
C VAL A 9 3.59 -57.05 -4.44
N LEU A 10 2.49 -56.31 -4.51
CA LEU A 10 2.40 -55.03 -5.23
C LEU A 10 3.03 -53.93 -4.37
N ILE A 11 4.28 -53.57 -4.66
CA ILE A 11 4.92 -52.42 -4.04
C ILE A 11 4.36 -51.19 -4.73
N VAL A 12 3.43 -50.51 -4.07
CA VAL A 12 3.01 -49.14 -4.48
C VAL A 12 4.07 -48.17 -4.00
N VAL A 13 4.95 -47.79 -4.89
CA VAL A 13 5.89 -46.65 -4.68
C VAL A 13 5.04 -45.41 -4.77
N VAL A 14 4.62 -44.86 -3.64
CA VAL A 14 4.08 -43.51 -3.55
C VAL A 14 5.25 -42.57 -3.76
N LEU A 15 5.48 -42.16 -5.00
CA LEU A 15 6.32 -41.01 -5.32
C LEU A 15 5.63 -39.76 -4.74
N GLY A 16 5.93 -39.46 -3.49
CA GLY A 16 5.68 -38.16 -2.94
C GLY A 16 6.44 -37.12 -3.74
N PHE A 17 5.76 -36.48 -4.69
CA PHE A 17 6.21 -35.22 -5.23
C PHE A 17 6.18 -34.22 -4.06
N SER A 18 7.26 -34.18 -3.29
CA SER A 18 7.59 -32.96 -2.56
C SER A 18 7.76 -31.89 -3.62
N ALA A 19 6.71 -31.11 -3.84
CA ALA A 19 6.86 -29.81 -4.46
C ALA A 19 7.80 -29.05 -3.54
N CYS A 20 9.12 -29.16 -3.78
CA CYS A 20 10.07 -28.18 -3.30
C CYS A 20 9.58 -26.87 -3.88
N GLY A 21 8.77 -26.15 -3.11
CA GLY A 21 8.51 -24.77 -3.38
C GLY A 21 9.90 -24.12 -3.41
N TRP A 22 10.35 -23.82 -4.59
CA TRP A 22 11.56 -23.03 -4.78
C TRP A 22 11.28 -21.72 -4.07
N ALA A 23 11.91 -21.54 -2.90
CA ALA A 23 11.85 -20.25 -2.22
C ALA A 23 12.45 -19.25 -3.20
N GLN A 24 11.58 -18.46 -3.81
CA GLN A 24 12.01 -17.38 -4.70
C GLN A 24 12.90 -16.46 -3.87
N LEU A 25 14.17 -16.32 -4.28
CA LEU A 25 15.09 -15.39 -3.64
C LEU A 25 14.42 -14.01 -3.57
N GLY A 26 14.34 -13.45 -2.36
CA GLY A 26 13.74 -12.13 -2.15
C GLY A 26 12.22 -12.07 -2.18
N MET A 27 11.52 -13.19 -2.01
CA MET A 27 10.05 -13.17 -1.83
C MET A 27 9.67 -13.92 -0.56
N PHE A 28 8.82 -13.32 0.25
CA PHE A 28 8.17 -14.06 1.31
C PHE A 28 7.24 -15.11 0.71
N SER A 29 7.18 -16.28 1.32
CA SER A 29 6.17 -17.25 0.95
C SER A 29 4.76 -16.70 1.23
N LYS A 30 3.76 -17.31 0.64
CA LYS A 30 2.37 -16.99 0.93
C LYS A 30 2.07 -17.10 2.43
N GLU A 31 2.58 -18.15 3.07
CA GLU A 31 2.39 -18.44 4.49
C GLU A 31 3.02 -17.34 5.36
N GLN A 32 4.23 -16.91 5.03
CA GLN A 32 4.89 -15.81 5.75
C GLN A 32 4.12 -14.49 5.63
N ARG A 33 3.58 -14.16 4.44
CA ARG A 33 2.73 -12.98 4.28
C ARG A 33 1.46 -13.06 5.11
N ILE A 34 0.81 -14.22 5.14
CA ILE A 34 -0.39 -14.45 5.95
C ILE A 34 -0.07 -14.31 7.44
N GLU A 35 1.03 -14.89 7.90
CA GLU A 35 1.45 -14.82 9.30
C GLU A 35 1.74 -13.39 9.75
N LEU A 36 2.50 -12.64 8.97
CA LEU A 36 2.86 -11.26 9.30
C LEU A 36 1.67 -10.28 9.20
N THR A 37 0.62 -10.66 8.49
CA THR A 37 -0.62 -9.88 8.38
C THR A 37 -1.82 -10.60 9.00
N ARG A 38 -1.59 -11.42 10.02
CA ARG A 38 -2.60 -12.30 10.64
C ARG A 38 -3.76 -11.56 11.29
N GLU A 39 -3.57 -10.29 11.65
CA GLU A 39 -4.64 -9.47 12.20
C GLU A 39 -5.73 -9.14 11.17
N TRP A 40 -5.40 -9.17 9.88
CA TRP A 40 -6.40 -9.07 8.83
C TRP A 40 -7.23 -10.38 8.72
N LYS A 41 -8.53 -10.26 8.95
CA LYS A 41 -9.48 -11.39 8.94
C LYS A 41 -10.32 -11.47 7.66
N GLY A 42 -10.20 -10.48 6.77
CA GLY A 42 -10.93 -10.44 5.50
C GLY A 42 -10.30 -11.27 4.39
N ASP A 43 -10.79 -11.08 3.18
CA ASP A 43 -10.31 -11.75 1.97
C ASP A 43 -8.84 -11.51 1.69
N ARG A 44 -8.22 -12.46 0.98
CA ARG A 44 -6.83 -12.37 0.54
C ARG A 44 -6.68 -12.66 -0.94
N PHE A 45 -5.68 -12.06 -1.55
CA PHE A 45 -5.23 -12.44 -2.88
C PHE A 45 -4.61 -13.86 -2.87
N PRO A 46 -4.51 -14.53 -4.03
CA PRO A 46 -3.89 -15.86 -4.12
C PRO A 46 -2.46 -15.92 -3.57
N ASP A 47 -1.73 -14.81 -3.60
CA ASP A 47 -0.37 -14.66 -3.07
C ASP A 47 -0.32 -14.44 -1.55
N GLY A 48 -1.46 -14.36 -0.87
CA GLY A 48 -1.57 -14.19 0.58
C GLY A 48 -1.69 -12.74 1.06
N ARG A 49 -1.52 -11.74 0.18
CA ARG A 49 -1.73 -10.33 0.54
C ARG A 49 -3.17 -10.08 1.00
N PRO A 50 -3.40 -9.25 2.02
CA PRO A 50 -4.72 -8.73 2.36
C PRO A 50 -5.41 -8.09 1.15
N LYS A 51 -6.72 -8.30 1.02
CA LYS A 51 -7.57 -7.71 0.00
C LYS A 51 -8.64 -6.85 0.65
N VAL A 52 -8.28 -5.62 0.98
CA VAL A 52 -9.24 -4.63 1.48
C VAL A 52 -10.32 -4.40 0.43
N PRO A 53 -11.63 -4.44 0.76
CA PRO A 53 -12.72 -4.26 -0.21
C PRO A 53 -12.66 -2.91 -0.92
N ASP A 54 -13.09 -2.86 -2.18
CA ASP A 54 -13.09 -1.61 -2.98
C ASP A 54 -14.04 -0.56 -2.38
N GLU A 55 -15.12 -0.99 -1.74
CA GLU A 55 -16.03 -0.09 -1.03
C GLU A 55 -15.32 0.65 0.12
N LEU A 56 -14.52 -0.07 0.90
CA LEU A 56 -13.73 0.52 1.97
C LEU A 56 -12.63 1.44 1.42
N LEU A 57 -11.95 1.04 0.33
CA LEU A 57 -11.00 1.93 -0.34
C LEU A 57 -11.65 3.23 -0.82
N ASN A 58 -12.89 3.18 -1.31
CA ASN A 58 -13.60 4.39 -1.72
C ASN A 58 -13.91 5.32 -0.54
N ARG A 59 -14.24 4.79 0.63
CA ARG A 59 -14.35 5.57 1.87
C ARG A 59 -13.01 6.20 2.28
N MET A 60 -11.93 5.43 2.17
CA MET A 60 -10.57 5.90 2.51
C MET A 60 -10.08 7.06 1.64
N LYS A 61 -10.63 7.28 0.45
CA LYS A 61 -10.26 8.44 -0.40
C LYS A 61 -10.62 9.80 0.18
N THR A 62 -11.48 9.86 1.18
CA THR A 62 -11.85 11.10 1.87
C THR A 62 -11.00 11.37 3.10
N VAL A 63 -10.27 10.37 3.59
CA VAL A 63 -9.42 10.46 4.78
C VAL A 63 -8.22 11.35 4.48
N ASP A 64 -7.93 12.29 5.36
CA ASP A 64 -6.70 13.09 5.29
C ASP A 64 -5.55 12.50 6.14
N ALA A 65 -4.37 13.11 6.00
CA ALA A 65 -3.17 12.62 6.66
C ALA A 65 -3.28 12.72 8.19
N GLU A 66 -3.84 13.82 8.73
CA GLU A 66 -3.97 14.06 10.16
C GLU A 66 -4.94 13.07 10.81
N GLU A 67 -6.09 12.85 10.17
CA GLU A 67 -7.12 11.90 10.63
C GLU A 67 -6.56 10.48 10.74
N ALA A 68 -5.92 10.01 9.66
CA ALA A 68 -5.30 8.69 9.64
C ALA A 68 -4.18 8.57 10.68
N TRP A 69 -3.30 9.57 10.74
CA TRP A 69 -2.17 9.61 11.65
C TRP A 69 -2.61 9.58 13.12
N GLY A 70 -3.63 10.36 13.48
CA GLY A 70 -4.17 10.41 14.84
C GLY A 70 -4.72 9.06 15.31
N VAL A 71 -5.49 8.38 14.46
CA VAL A 71 -6.01 7.03 14.74
C VAL A 71 -4.88 6.02 14.88
N LEU A 72 -3.92 6.03 13.94
CA LEU A 72 -2.81 5.08 13.94
C LEU A 72 -1.89 5.25 15.15
N ILE A 73 -1.55 6.47 15.56
CA ILE A 73 -0.76 6.70 16.77
C ILE A 73 -1.51 6.17 18.00
N GLY A 74 -2.80 6.47 18.13
CA GLY A 74 -3.62 5.97 19.21
C GLY A 74 -3.68 4.45 19.31
N ALA A 75 -3.54 3.77 18.17
CA ALA A 75 -3.50 2.31 18.06
C ALA A 75 -2.07 1.73 18.17
N GLY A 76 -1.04 2.54 18.42
CA GLY A 76 0.34 2.10 18.58
C GLY A 76 1.15 1.98 17.30
N TYR A 77 0.72 2.64 16.22
CA TYR A 77 1.45 2.73 14.93
C TYR A 77 2.03 4.14 14.72
N PRO A 78 3.19 4.47 15.34
CA PRO A 78 3.67 5.86 15.39
C PRO A 78 4.34 6.34 14.08
N PHE A 79 4.71 5.44 13.14
CA PHE A 79 5.55 5.76 11.99
C PHE A 79 4.91 5.33 10.66
N GLN A 80 3.65 5.67 10.43
CA GLN A 80 2.94 5.24 9.21
C GLN A 80 2.74 6.36 8.17
N PHE A 81 3.18 7.58 8.47
CA PHE A 81 3.15 8.72 7.55
C PHE A 81 4.54 9.07 7.04
N GLU A 82 4.64 9.42 5.76
CA GLU A 82 5.86 9.91 5.14
C GLU A 82 5.55 11.05 4.17
N GLY A 83 6.23 12.19 4.37
CA GLY A 83 6.10 13.40 3.56
C GLY A 83 7.32 13.67 2.69
N GLY A 84 7.42 14.91 2.18
CA GLY A 84 8.59 15.37 1.42
C GLY A 84 8.71 14.79 0.01
N TRP A 85 7.58 14.49 -0.63
CA TRP A 85 7.53 13.95 -1.98
C TRP A 85 7.56 15.03 -3.05
N LYS A 86 8.27 14.77 -4.14
CA LYS A 86 8.01 15.40 -5.42
C LYS A 86 6.84 14.67 -6.07
N VAL A 87 5.73 15.39 -6.25
CA VAL A 87 4.52 14.84 -6.86
C VAL A 87 4.46 15.19 -8.35
N ILE A 88 4.25 14.19 -9.19
CA ILE A 88 4.00 14.32 -10.63
C ILE A 88 2.57 13.86 -10.88
N ASN A 89 1.77 14.65 -11.60
CA ASN A 89 0.35 14.44 -11.78
C ASN A 89 -0.41 14.36 -10.45
N ALA A 90 -0.35 15.44 -9.66
CA ALA A 90 -1.23 15.59 -8.52
C ALA A 90 -2.69 15.47 -8.98
N GLY A 91 -3.46 14.67 -8.29
CA GLY A 91 -4.86 14.38 -8.59
C GLY A 91 -5.70 14.26 -7.32
N PRO A 92 -6.93 13.75 -7.42
CA PRO A 92 -7.71 13.42 -6.24
C PRO A 92 -6.96 12.39 -5.38
N ARG A 93 -7.25 12.39 -4.08
CA ARG A 93 -6.67 11.41 -3.15
C ARG A 93 -6.84 9.99 -3.68
N LEU A 94 -5.77 9.21 -3.66
CA LEU A 94 -5.80 7.78 -3.91
C LEU A 94 -5.91 7.03 -2.59
N ALA A 95 -6.67 5.96 -2.60
CA ALA A 95 -6.60 4.91 -1.59
C ALA A 95 -6.45 3.59 -2.34
N ALA A 96 -5.31 2.92 -2.22
CA ALA A 96 -4.99 1.75 -3.04
C ALA A 96 -4.20 0.71 -2.25
N ARG A 97 -4.33 -0.56 -2.64
CA ARG A 97 -3.64 -1.69 -2.02
C ARG A 97 -2.18 -1.72 -2.43
N VAL A 98 -1.31 -1.84 -1.47
CA VAL A 98 0.13 -1.78 -1.68
C VAL A 98 0.68 -3.09 -2.24
N VAL A 99 1.43 -2.99 -3.33
CA VAL A 99 2.46 -3.95 -3.75
C VAL A 99 3.80 -3.35 -3.38
N THR A 100 4.61 -4.07 -2.62
CA THR A 100 5.92 -3.60 -2.21
C THR A 100 7.03 -4.16 -3.10
N ALA A 101 8.10 -3.36 -3.30
CA ALA A 101 9.36 -3.84 -3.86
C ALA A 101 10.53 -3.17 -3.14
N VAL A 102 11.59 -3.94 -2.92
CA VAL A 102 12.83 -3.42 -2.32
C VAL A 102 14.01 -3.69 -3.25
N PHE A 103 14.79 -2.64 -3.48
CA PHE A 103 16.06 -2.70 -4.18
C PHE A 103 17.20 -2.40 -3.21
N MET A 104 18.35 -2.97 -3.50
CA MET A 104 19.60 -2.71 -2.77
C MET A 104 20.74 -2.35 -3.75
N PRO A 105 21.79 -1.70 -3.28
CA PRO A 105 23.02 -1.54 -4.07
C PRO A 105 23.49 -2.88 -4.61
N VAL A 106 23.89 -2.91 -5.87
CA VAL A 106 24.25 -4.15 -6.57
C VAL A 106 25.44 -4.86 -5.91
N ARG A 107 25.28 -6.15 -5.71
CA ARG A 107 26.37 -7.11 -5.48
C ARG A 107 26.40 -8.07 -6.66
N PRO A 108 27.48 -8.12 -7.45
CA PRO A 108 27.52 -8.90 -8.68
C PRO A 108 27.23 -10.39 -8.48
N ASP A 109 27.73 -10.99 -7.41
CA ASP A 109 27.51 -12.40 -7.04
C ASP A 109 26.02 -12.69 -6.77
N VAL A 110 25.35 -11.86 -5.98
CA VAL A 110 23.92 -11.98 -5.67
C VAL A 110 23.07 -11.67 -6.89
N ASN A 111 23.41 -10.60 -7.61
CA ASN A 111 22.65 -10.18 -8.80
C ASN A 111 22.71 -11.21 -9.93
N ALA A 112 23.81 -11.98 -10.06
CA ALA A 112 23.90 -13.08 -11.01
C ALA A 112 22.82 -14.14 -10.71
N VAL A 113 22.69 -14.56 -9.45
CA VAL A 113 21.71 -15.55 -9.01
C VAL A 113 20.27 -15.04 -9.24
N LEU A 114 20.00 -13.76 -8.90
CA LEU A 114 18.69 -13.15 -9.14
C LEU A 114 18.30 -13.15 -10.62
N ASN A 115 19.26 -12.83 -11.50
CA ASN A 115 19.02 -12.82 -12.94
C ASN A 115 18.83 -14.24 -13.52
N GLU A 116 19.55 -15.24 -12.98
CA GLU A 116 19.36 -16.65 -13.34
C GLU A 116 17.95 -17.12 -12.97
N HIS A 117 17.49 -16.80 -11.77
CA HIS A 117 16.13 -17.11 -11.30
C HIS A 117 15.07 -16.41 -12.16
N GLY A 118 15.23 -15.10 -12.41
CA GLY A 118 14.30 -14.36 -13.27
C GLY A 118 14.20 -14.94 -14.68
N LYS A 119 15.34 -15.35 -15.25
CA LYS A 119 15.39 -16.04 -16.55
C LYS A 119 14.68 -17.39 -16.50
N ALA A 120 14.91 -18.18 -15.47
CA ALA A 120 14.26 -19.49 -15.28
C ALA A 120 12.74 -19.37 -15.10
N GLU A 121 12.27 -18.27 -14.51
CA GLU A 121 10.84 -17.93 -14.37
C GLU A 121 10.25 -17.29 -15.66
N GLY A 122 11.04 -17.12 -16.72
CA GLY A 122 10.59 -16.48 -17.96
C GLY A 122 10.34 -14.98 -17.86
N ARG A 123 10.92 -14.29 -16.86
CA ARG A 123 10.78 -12.85 -16.71
C ARG A 123 11.49 -12.09 -17.83
N ILE A 124 10.86 -11.04 -18.33
CA ILE A 124 11.34 -10.25 -19.47
C ILE A 124 11.82 -8.87 -19.01
N GLY A 125 12.90 -8.39 -19.60
CA GLY A 125 13.44 -7.06 -19.34
C GLY A 125 14.28 -6.96 -18.07
N ALA A 126 14.39 -5.74 -17.54
CA ALA A 126 15.13 -5.47 -16.31
C ALA A 126 14.28 -5.74 -15.07
N GLN A 127 14.91 -5.81 -13.91
CA GLN A 127 14.27 -6.21 -12.65
C GLN A 127 13.12 -5.28 -12.22
N ASN A 128 13.12 -4.00 -12.58
CA ASN A 128 11.96 -3.11 -12.38
C ASN A 128 10.75 -3.53 -13.23
N SER A 129 10.96 -4.01 -14.45
CA SER A 129 9.87 -4.55 -15.28
C SER A 129 9.22 -5.79 -14.64
N TRP A 130 10.00 -6.64 -13.98
CA TRP A 130 9.49 -7.82 -13.28
C TRP A 130 8.52 -7.46 -12.16
N VAL A 131 8.80 -6.36 -11.45
CA VAL A 131 7.90 -5.84 -10.42
C VAL A 131 6.60 -5.34 -11.05
N ILE A 132 6.69 -4.54 -12.11
CA ILE A 132 5.54 -3.97 -12.82
C ILE A 132 4.61 -5.07 -13.34
N ASP A 133 5.17 -6.20 -13.78
CA ASP A 133 4.38 -7.33 -14.28
C ASP A 133 3.51 -8.00 -13.21
N THR A 134 3.78 -7.79 -11.93
CA THR A 134 2.96 -8.34 -10.84
C THR A 134 1.70 -7.54 -10.53
N LEU A 135 1.60 -6.30 -11.03
CA LEU A 135 0.51 -5.38 -10.71
C LEU A 135 -0.83 -5.84 -11.27
N LYS A 136 -1.88 -5.53 -10.53
CA LYS A 136 -3.28 -5.77 -10.84
C LYS A 136 -4.10 -4.50 -10.68
N PRO A 137 -5.31 -4.41 -11.25
CA PRO A 137 -6.19 -3.28 -11.05
C PRO A 137 -6.41 -2.96 -9.56
N GLY A 138 -6.25 -1.68 -9.20
CA GLY A 138 -6.37 -1.18 -7.83
C GLY A 138 -5.13 -1.36 -6.96
N ASP A 139 -4.04 -1.94 -7.47
CA ASP A 139 -2.75 -1.95 -6.78
C ASP A 139 -2.03 -0.60 -6.93
N ILE A 140 -1.32 -0.16 -5.89
CA ILE A 140 -0.31 0.90 -5.99
C ILE A 140 1.06 0.30 -5.68
N LEU A 141 2.03 0.57 -6.55
CA LEU A 141 3.38 0.09 -6.32
C LEU A 141 4.13 1.04 -5.37
N VAL A 142 4.71 0.47 -4.33
CA VAL A 142 5.57 1.18 -3.36
C VAL A 142 6.97 0.58 -3.40
N VAL A 143 7.96 1.39 -3.74
CA VAL A 143 9.34 0.95 -3.97
C VAL A 143 10.30 1.59 -2.98
N ASP A 144 10.95 0.77 -2.18
CA ASP A 144 12.14 1.16 -1.43
C ASP A 144 13.36 1.07 -2.36
N LEU A 145 13.87 2.23 -2.75
CA LEU A 145 15.09 2.39 -3.53
C LEU A 145 16.14 3.21 -2.76
N PHE A 146 16.11 3.11 -1.44
CA PHE A 146 17.04 3.74 -0.47
C PHE A 146 17.37 5.23 -0.76
N GLY A 147 16.39 6.00 -1.26
CA GLY A 147 16.55 7.42 -1.55
C GLY A 147 17.45 7.73 -2.77
N LYS A 148 17.77 6.74 -3.60
CA LYS A 148 18.69 6.89 -4.73
C LYS A 148 18.10 7.77 -5.84
N ILE A 149 18.73 8.90 -6.13
CA ILE A 149 18.32 9.83 -7.20
C ILE A 149 19.07 9.52 -8.49
N LYS A 150 20.37 9.83 -8.56
CA LYS A 150 21.18 9.51 -9.73
C LYS A 150 21.33 8.00 -9.88
N ASP A 151 21.14 7.49 -11.09
CA ASP A 151 21.08 6.06 -11.39
C ASP A 151 19.99 5.30 -10.59
N GLY A 152 19.03 6.02 -10.00
CA GLY A 152 17.93 5.50 -9.20
C GLY A 152 16.56 5.72 -9.84
N THR A 153 16.50 5.97 -11.13
CA THR A 153 15.26 6.19 -11.88
C THR A 153 14.50 4.91 -12.11
N PHE A 154 13.49 4.67 -11.27
CA PHE A 154 12.73 3.43 -11.31
C PHE A 154 11.95 3.26 -12.62
N ILE A 155 11.32 4.33 -13.11
CA ILE A 155 10.58 4.37 -14.37
C ILE A 155 10.88 5.65 -15.17
N GLY A 156 10.57 5.60 -16.47
CA GLY A 156 10.22 6.72 -17.33
C GLY A 156 8.77 6.56 -17.81
N ASP A 157 8.41 7.29 -18.86
CA ASP A 157 7.05 7.32 -19.43
C ASP A 157 6.55 5.97 -19.96
N ASN A 158 7.40 5.20 -20.65
CA ASN A 158 7.03 3.88 -21.17
C ASN A 158 6.60 2.90 -20.07
N LEU A 159 7.42 2.79 -19.01
CA LEU A 159 7.08 1.91 -17.88
C LEU A 159 5.95 2.49 -17.05
N GLY A 160 5.85 3.82 -16.94
CA GLY A 160 4.71 4.51 -16.33
C GLY A 160 3.40 4.19 -17.03
N THR A 161 3.39 4.24 -18.36
CA THR A 161 2.23 3.85 -19.19
C THR A 161 1.83 2.40 -18.93
N SER A 162 2.80 1.47 -18.88
CA SER A 162 2.54 0.07 -18.58
C SER A 162 1.97 -0.12 -17.17
N MET A 163 2.53 0.59 -16.17
CA MET A 163 2.03 0.53 -14.80
C MET A 163 0.58 1.00 -14.70
N TYR A 164 0.27 2.16 -15.30
CA TYR A 164 -1.07 2.71 -15.26
C TYR A 164 -2.09 1.82 -15.98
N ALA A 165 -1.73 1.27 -17.12
CA ALA A 165 -2.56 0.32 -17.85
C ALA A 165 -2.92 -0.94 -17.05
N LYS A 166 -2.03 -1.37 -16.12
CA LYS A 166 -2.26 -2.54 -15.26
C LYS A 166 -3.03 -2.19 -13.98
N SER A 167 -2.67 -1.08 -13.32
CA SER A 167 -3.13 -0.78 -11.97
C SER A 167 -4.25 0.28 -11.89
N HIS A 168 -4.28 1.22 -12.83
CA HIS A 168 -5.14 2.41 -12.83
C HIS A 168 -4.96 3.29 -11.59
N THR A 169 -3.75 3.31 -11.00
CA THR A 169 -3.41 4.05 -9.78
C THR A 169 -2.14 4.88 -9.97
N GLY A 170 -1.08 4.59 -9.21
CA GLY A 170 0.14 5.38 -9.22
C GLY A 170 1.37 4.60 -8.77
N LEU A 171 2.45 5.36 -8.56
CA LEU A 171 3.73 4.90 -8.05
C LEU A 171 4.16 5.75 -6.85
N ILE A 172 4.64 5.08 -5.82
CA ILE A 172 5.38 5.68 -4.71
C ILE A 172 6.78 5.08 -4.74
N VAL A 173 7.82 5.92 -4.93
CA VAL A 173 9.20 5.43 -4.97
C VAL A 173 10.12 6.27 -4.09
N ASP A 174 10.73 5.63 -3.10
CA ASP A 174 11.82 6.24 -2.32
C ASP A 174 13.12 6.24 -3.15
N GLY A 175 13.08 6.98 -4.25
CA GLY A 175 14.07 7.07 -5.29
C GLY A 175 13.68 8.13 -6.31
N SER A 176 14.05 7.95 -7.57
CA SER A 176 13.75 8.91 -8.63
C SER A 176 12.98 8.29 -9.80
N VAL A 177 12.49 9.16 -10.66
CA VAL A 177 11.93 8.84 -11.97
C VAL A 177 12.59 9.72 -13.03
N ARG A 178 12.42 9.40 -14.31
CA ARG A 178 12.85 10.25 -15.44
C ARG A 178 11.67 10.54 -16.36
N ASP A 179 11.92 11.27 -17.43
CA ASP A 179 10.92 11.59 -18.46
C ASP A 179 9.65 12.23 -17.86
N GLU A 180 9.86 13.21 -16.91
CA GLU A 180 8.77 13.84 -16.15
C GLU A 180 7.67 14.39 -17.06
N SER A 181 8.02 14.97 -18.21
CA SER A 181 7.05 15.49 -19.19
C SER A 181 6.17 14.37 -19.76
N GLY A 182 6.77 13.26 -20.15
CA GLY A 182 6.00 12.10 -20.65
C GLY A 182 5.16 11.43 -19.57
N ILE A 183 5.65 11.37 -18.33
CA ILE A 183 4.82 10.88 -17.20
C ILE A 183 3.60 11.78 -16.98
N ARG A 184 3.76 13.12 -17.13
CA ARG A 184 2.65 14.08 -17.00
C ARG A 184 1.55 13.89 -18.03
N GLU A 185 1.85 13.31 -19.19
CA GLU A 185 0.87 13.00 -20.25
C GLU A 185 0.05 11.74 -19.94
N ILE A 186 0.42 10.93 -18.94
CA ILE A 186 -0.35 9.75 -18.53
C ILE A 186 -1.45 10.22 -17.58
N GLU A 187 -2.62 10.49 -18.14
CA GLU A 187 -3.77 10.98 -17.38
C GLU A 187 -4.16 10.00 -16.24
N GLY A 188 -4.30 10.53 -15.02
CA GLY A 188 -4.65 9.77 -13.83
C GLY A 188 -3.50 9.00 -13.16
N PHE A 189 -2.31 8.94 -13.76
CA PHE A 189 -1.16 8.30 -13.18
C PHE A 189 -0.43 9.22 -12.20
N GLN A 190 -0.62 9.04 -10.92
CA GLN A 190 0.03 9.84 -9.88
C GLN A 190 1.37 9.23 -9.47
N VAL A 191 2.42 10.05 -9.43
CA VAL A 191 3.77 9.59 -9.05
C VAL A 191 4.30 10.41 -7.89
N TYR A 192 4.71 9.73 -6.85
CA TYR A 192 5.36 10.25 -5.66
C TYR A 192 6.80 9.74 -5.64
N ALA A 193 7.78 10.63 -5.85
CA ALA A 193 9.19 10.29 -5.92
C ALA A 193 10.02 11.23 -5.04
N ARG A 194 11.26 10.85 -4.71
CA ARG A 194 12.19 11.79 -4.03
C ARG A 194 12.81 12.78 -4.99
N GLY A 195 12.85 12.47 -6.29
CA GLY A 195 13.40 13.36 -7.27
C GLY A 195 13.21 12.90 -8.71
N VAL A 196 13.82 13.65 -9.62
CA VAL A 196 13.89 13.35 -11.05
C VAL A 196 15.35 13.41 -11.48
N ASP A 197 15.78 12.46 -12.30
CA ASP A 197 17.13 12.42 -12.84
C ASP A 197 17.10 11.79 -14.26
N PRO A 198 17.87 12.27 -15.24
CA PRO A 198 17.82 11.72 -16.61
C PRO A 198 18.51 10.36 -16.75
N SER A 199 19.20 9.87 -15.73
CA SER A 199 19.88 8.58 -15.78
C SER A 199 18.91 7.39 -15.88
N ALA A 200 19.43 6.22 -16.23
CA ALA A 200 18.68 4.97 -16.11
C ALA A 200 18.83 4.36 -14.72
N LEU A 201 17.98 3.38 -14.39
CA LEU A 201 18.16 2.55 -13.20
C LEU A 201 19.42 1.71 -13.34
N ARG A 202 20.40 1.93 -12.47
CA ARG A 202 21.71 1.25 -12.51
C ARG A 202 22.25 1.00 -11.11
N ASN A 203 23.15 0.01 -11.04
CA ASN A 203 23.88 -0.33 -9.81
C ASN A 203 22.98 -0.70 -8.64
N VAL A 204 21.84 -1.30 -8.94
CA VAL A 204 20.88 -1.82 -7.97
C VAL A 204 20.45 -3.23 -8.36
N MET A 205 19.91 -3.96 -7.40
CA MET A 205 19.35 -5.30 -7.60
C MET A 205 18.06 -5.44 -6.80
N LEU A 206 17.09 -6.16 -7.36
CA LEU A 206 15.79 -6.43 -6.75
C LEU A 206 15.95 -7.51 -5.66
N MET A 207 15.72 -7.13 -4.40
CA MET A 207 15.85 -8.05 -3.27
C MET A 207 14.50 -8.64 -2.82
N GLY A 208 13.39 -8.04 -3.21
CA GLY A 208 12.09 -8.63 -2.87
C GLY A 208 10.91 -7.94 -3.53
N ILE A 209 9.87 -8.75 -3.77
CA ILE A 209 8.53 -8.29 -4.16
C ILE A 209 7.54 -8.84 -3.14
N ASN A 210 6.60 -8.00 -2.71
CA ASN A 210 5.64 -8.35 -1.65
C ASN A 210 6.33 -8.83 -0.36
N VAL A 211 7.33 -8.08 0.06
CA VAL A 211 8.05 -8.20 1.34
C VAL A 211 7.86 -6.92 2.15
N PRO A 212 8.06 -6.92 3.48
CA PRO A 212 8.13 -5.67 4.24
C PRO A 212 9.25 -4.77 3.71
N ILE A 213 8.95 -3.48 3.57
CA ILE A 213 9.90 -2.47 3.12
C ILE A 213 9.89 -1.28 4.07
N ARG A 214 10.88 -0.40 3.93
CA ARG A 214 10.95 0.86 4.65
C ARG A 214 10.79 2.03 3.68
N ILE A 215 9.86 2.92 3.96
CA ILE A 215 9.70 4.20 3.26
C ILE A 215 9.88 5.32 4.30
N GLY A 216 11.01 6.01 4.24
CA GLY A 216 11.39 6.95 5.29
C GLY A 216 11.46 6.27 6.66
N GLN A 217 10.55 6.61 7.57
CA GLN A 217 10.40 5.94 8.87
C GLN A 217 9.29 4.89 8.89
N ALA A 218 8.42 4.85 7.86
CA ALA A 218 7.30 3.94 7.82
C ALA A 218 7.74 2.51 7.48
N THR A 219 7.20 1.54 8.21
CA THR A 219 7.21 0.13 7.79
C THR A 219 5.99 -0.12 6.94
N VAL A 220 6.20 -0.52 5.70
CA VAL A 220 5.12 -0.75 4.73
C VAL A 220 5.03 -2.24 4.43
N MET A 221 3.86 -2.81 4.65
CA MET A 221 3.59 -4.22 4.40
C MET A 221 2.87 -4.42 3.07
N PRO A 222 3.09 -5.56 2.38
CA PRO A 222 2.27 -5.92 1.22
C PRO A 222 0.80 -6.08 1.63
N GLY A 223 -0.07 -5.32 0.96
CA GLY A 223 -1.50 -5.31 1.24
C GLY A 223 -1.97 -4.22 2.22
N ASP A 224 -1.06 -3.40 2.74
CA ASP A 224 -1.44 -2.13 3.37
C ASP A 224 -2.25 -1.27 2.39
N VAL A 225 -2.95 -0.28 2.89
CA VAL A 225 -3.59 0.74 2.07
C VAL A 225 -2.75 2.02 2.12
N ALA A 226 -2.26 2.46 0.97
CA ALA A 226 -1.65 3.76 0.85
C ALA A 226 -2.74 4.80 0.56
N VAL A 227 -2.84 5.80 1.42
CA VAL A 227 -3.70 6.97 1.21
C VAL A 227 -2.80 8.16 0.91
N THR A 228 -3.05 8.81 -0.24
CA THR A 228 -2.29 9.98 -0.67
C THR A 228 -3.01 11.27 -0.27
N ASP A 229 -2.23 12.23 0.18
CA ASP A 229 -2.68 13.54 0.61
C ASP A 229 -1.69 14.61 0.12
N PRO A 230 -2.06 15.90 -0.01
CA PRO A 230 -1.11 16.96 -0.33
C PRO A 230 0.11 17.03 0.61
N GLU A 231 -0.04 16.62 1.86
CA GLU A 231 1.03 16.61 2.86
C GLU A 231 1.98 15.42 2.70
N GLY A 232 1.49 14.30 2.20
CA GLY A 232 2.27 13.09 2.04
C GLY A 232 1.44 11.82 1.82
N ILE A 233 1.94 10.72 2.36
CA ILE A 233 1.33 9.40 2.20
C ILE A 233 1.25 8.72 3.55
N THR A 234 0.08 8.22 3.88
CA THR A 234 -0.14 7.38 5.06
C THR A 234 -0.31 5.93 4.64
N PHE A 235 0.48 5.03 5.22
CA PHE A 235 0.40 3.58 4.99
C PHE A 235 -0.41 2.94 6.12
N ILE A 236 -1.60 2.48 5.81
CA ILE A 236 -2.58 2.05 6.80
C ILE A 236 -2.64 0.53 6.81
N PRO A 237 -2.35 -0.14 7.96
CA PRO A 237 -2.54 -1.57 8.08
C PRO A 237 -3.98 -1.97 7.76
N PRO A 238 -4.21 -3.06 7.01
CA PRO A 238 -5.54 -3.43 6.50
C PRO A 238 -6.62 -3.53 7.58
N GLN A 239 -6.27 -4.05 8.77
CA GLN A 239 -7.18 -4.18 9.91
C GLN A 239 -7.58 -2.85 10.53
N MET A 240 -6.85 -1.76 10.24
CA MET A 240 -7.15 -0.42 10.75
C MET A 240 -8.01 0.41 9.79
N CYS A 241 -8.19 -0.04 8.55
CA CYS A 241 -8.85 0.76 7.51
C CYS A 241 -10.30 1.14 7.88
N GLU A 242 -11.05 0.23 8.48
CA GLU A 242 -12.44 0.50 8.86
C GLU A 242 -12.51 1.52 10.00
N GLU A 243 -11.68 1.36 11.03
CA GLU A 243 -11.63 2.32 12.15
C GLU A 243 -11.18 3.71 11.67
N VAL A 244 -10.16 3.77 10.81
CA VAL A 244 -9.70 5.05 10.23
C VAL A 244 -10.82 5.72 9.43
N ALA A 245 -11.51 4.98 8.55
CA ALA A 245 -12.61 5.53 7.77
C ALA A 245 -13.78 6.03 8.64
N ASP A 246 -14.18 5.24 9.65
CA ASP A 246 -15.27 5.61 10.57
C ASP A 246 -14.93 6.87 11.39
N LYS A 247 -13.68 6.98 11.85
CA LYS A 247 -13.21 8.16 12.59
C LYS A 247 -13.15 9.40 11.72
N ALA A 248 -12.61 9.28 10.49
CA ALA A 248 -12.56 10.38 9.53
C ALA A 248 -13.97 10.88 9.16
N GLU A 249 -14.91 9.98 8.88
CA GLU A 249 -16.30 10.36 8.62
C GLU A 249 -16.95 11.13 9.78
N LEU A 250 -16.63 10.76 11.03
CA LEU A 250 -17.09 11.51 12.22
C LEU A 250 -16.40 12.87 12.28
N THR A 251 -15.08 12.93 12.09
CA THR A 251 -14.30 14.18 12.10
C THR A 251 -14.83 15.17 11.06
N HIS A 252 -15.09 14.72 9.82
CA HIS A 252 -15.68 15.57 8.78
C HIS A 252 -17.02 16.20 9.20
N LEU A 253 -17.87 15.44 9.89
CA LEU A 253 -19.13 15.98 10.41
C LEU A 253 -18.89 17.00 11.53
N VAL A 254 -17.94 16.72 12.42
CA VAL A 254 -17.54 17.62 13.52
C VAL A 254 -17.03 18.95 12.94
N ASP A 255 -16.16 18.88 11.94
CA ASP A 255 -15.58 20.05 11.27
C ASP A 255 -16.65 20.84 10.51
N GLU A 256 -17.53 20.16 9.75
CA GLU A 256 -18.63 20.84 9.05
C GLU A 256 -19.53 21.60 10.01
N TRP A 257 -19.90 20.97 11.13
CA TRP A 257 -20.74 21.61 12.15
C TRP A 257 -19.97 22.73 12.87
N GLY A 258 -18.73 22.49 13.27
CA GLY A 258 -17.87 23.48 13.94
C GLY A 258 -17.66 24.73 13.07
N HIS A 259 -17.32 24.55 11.79
CA HIS A 259 -17.20 25.64 10.83
C HIS A 259 -18.51 26.42 10.66
N MET A 260 -19.65 25.71 10.66
CA MET A 260 -20.96 26.36 10.59
C MET A 260 -21.21 27.22 11.84
N MET A 261 -20.92 26.70 13.02
CA MET A 261 -21.09 27.42 14.29
C MET A 261 -20.17 28.65 14.38
N LEU A 262 -18.93 28.52 13.93
CA LEU A 262 -17.96 29.63 13.89
C LEU A 262 -18.40 30.73 12.91
N ARG A 263 -18.87 30.38 11.71
CA ARG A 263 -19.39 31.35 10.72
C ARG A 263 -20.62 32.09 11.23
N GLN A 264 -21.47 31.43 12.01
CA GLN A 264 -22.63 32.03 12.65
C GLN A 264 -22.28 32.82 13.92
N GLN A 265 -21.02 32.79 14.36
CA GLN A 265 -20.58 33.41 15.63
C GLN A 265 -21.35 32.90 16.86
N LYS A 266 -21.87 31.66 16.79
CA LYS A 266 -22.64 31.03 17.85
C LYS A 266 -21.74 30.56 19.01
N TYR A 267 -20.56 30.04 18.66
CA TYR A 267 -19.55 29.61 19.61
C TYR A 267 -18.22 30.31 19.30
N ALA A 268 -17.43 30.55 20.33
CA ALA A 268 -16.08 31.09 20.19
C ALA A 268 -15.10 30.02 19.64
N PRO A 269 -14.00 30.43 18.98
CA PRO A 269 -13.00 29.47 18.48
C PRO A 269 -12.51 28.51 19.57
N GLY A 270 -12.20 29.00 20.75
CA GLY A 270 -11.71 28.18 21.87
C GLY A 270 -12.76 27.21 22.45
N GLU A 271 -14.07 27.41 22.16
CA GLU A 271 -15.11 26.44 22.53
C GLU A 271 -15.16 25.30 21.48
N ILE A 272 -15.00 25.63 20.20
CA ILE A 272 -14.98 24.62 19.12
C ILE A 272 -13.72 23.77 19.18
N ASP A 273 -12.54 24.37 19.38
CA ASP A 273 -11.25 23.66 19.47
C ASP A 273 -11.05 22.97 20.83
N GLY A 274 -11.91 23.30 21.83
CA GLY A 274 -11.83 22.77 23.18
C GLY A 274 -12.68 21.52 23.38
N ARG A 275 -12.84 21.18 24.67
CA ARG A 275 -13.79 20.13 25.06
C ARG A 275 -15.20 20.66 24.96
N TRP A 276 -16.03 20.03 24.14
CA TRP A 276 -17.41 20.41 23.95
C TRP A 276 -18.26 20.15 25.20
N THR A 277 -19.18 21.06 25.45
CA THR A 277 -20.18 20.91 26.52
C THR A 277 -21.23 19.87 26.11
N HIS A 278 -21.97 19.35 27.09
CA HIS A 278 -23.10 18.46 26.83
C HIS A 278 -24.07 19.05 25.80
N GLN A 279 -24.42 20.33 25.94
CA GLN A 279 -25.30 21.03 24.99
C GLN A 279 -24.74 21.04 23.58
N MET A 280 -23.46 21.30 23.39
CA MET A 280 -22.81 21.28 22.04
C MET A 280 -22.88 19.89 21.42
N ILE A 281 -22.62 18.84 22.22
CA ILE A 281 -22.70 17.44 21.75
C ILE A 281 -24.12 17.09 21.37
N GLU A 282 -25.13 17.48 22.13
CA GLU A 282 -26.53 17.24 21.76
C GLU A 282 -26.92 17.97 20.46
N GLU A 283 -26.58 19.26 20.35
CA GLU A 283 -26.85 20.06 19.15
C GLU A 283 -26.17 19.44 17.89
N PHE A 284 -24.90 19.07 18.04
CA PHE A 284 -24.19 18.37 16.97
C PHE A 284 -24.88 17.05 16.57
N ASN A 285 -25.21 16.22 17.56
CA ASN A 285 -25.85 14.92 17.31
C ASN A 285 -27.23 15.06 16.63
N GLN A 286 -27.99 16.09 17.00
CA GLN A 286 -29.27 16.40 16.34
C GLN A 286 -29.06 16.88 14.91
N TRP A 287 -28.07 17.75 14.70
CA TRP A 287 -27.71 18.22 13.37
C TRP A 287 -27.20 17.08 12.47
N ALA A 288 -26.28 16.22 12.96
CA ALA A 288 -25.79 15.07 12.24
C ALA A 288 -26.92 14.09 11.86
N ALA A 289 -27.90 13.90 12.77
CA ALA A 289 -29.09 13.11 12.47
C ALA A 289 -29.93 13.72 11.32
N SER A 290 -30.08 15.04 11.30
CA SER A 290 -30.81 15.75 10.26
C SER A 290 -30.17 15.62 8.88
N LYS A 291 -28.85 15.38 8.83
CA LYS A 291 -28.07 15.05 7.62
C LYS A 291 -28.18 13.57 7.21
N GLY A 292 -28.91 12.75 7.96
CA GLY A 292 -29.02 11.32 7.72
C GLY A 292 -27.82 10.49 8.22
N SER A 293 -26.87 11.11 8.93
CA SER A 293 -25.73 10.40 9.50
C SER A 293 -26.16 9.51 10.67
N LYS A 294 -25.51 8.33 10.77
CA LYS A 294 -25.59 7.45 11.95
C LYS A 294 -24.50 7.74 12.98
N GLN A 295 -23.49 8.50 12.58
CA GLN A 295 -22.38 8.87 13.46
C GLN A 295 -22.88 9.76 14.62
N ARG A 296 -22.31 9.56 15.79
CA ARG A 296 -22.65 10.29 17.02
C ARG A 296 -21.40 10.54 17.83
N MET A 297 -21.26 11.77 18.32
CA MET A 297 -20.27 12.07 19.34
C MET A 297 -20.79 11.59 20.72
N LYS A 298 -19.91 10.94 21.47
CA LYS A 298 -20.17 10.48 22.83
C LYS A 298 -19.54 11.48 23.81
N GLU A 299 -20.16 11.62 24.99
CA GLU A 299 -19.52 12.33 26.08
C GLU A 299 -18.28 11.56 26.58
N HIS A 300 -17.24 12.28 26.91
CA HIS A 300 -15.98 11.75 27.47
C HIS A 300 -15.90 12.02 28.97
#